data_4c09e8698fe92d436a1d6b679fa2eba9
#
_entry.id   4c09e8698fe92d436a1d6b679fa2eba9
#
_cell.length_a   1.000
_cell.length_b   1.000
_cell.length_c   1.000
_cell.angle_alpha   90.00
_cell.angle_beta   90.00
_cell.angle_gamma   90.00
#
_symmetry.space_group_name_H-M   'P 1'
#
loop_
_entity.id
_entity.type
_entity.pdbx_description
1 polymer ?
#
loop_
_entity_poly.entity_id
_entity_poly.type
_entity_poly.pdbx_seq_one_letter_code
_entity_poly.pdbx_strand_id
1 'polypeptide(L)'
;MKKNGKTKQQILLEEKTKPFLNDHSVQVQDIIERKKIKEAIRKIADATEQRIKKLNAELDFVKEQLRQEIEKRKDAVEVLRQQEPLLSERVKEISCLYSVISILGSKKYASGEEKIHDIVKLIPTGWQYPEDACVQIILEGKEYKTDNFKETPWRQTAEILVNGEPKGILAVSYLQEKPAKDEGPFYLEERTLIDVLAKFLGEMIELKLAKKIE
;
A
#
# COMPACT_ATOMS: atom_id res chain seq x y z
N MET A 1 63.25 -75.64 -47.84
CA MET A 1 62.11 -75.23 -46.98
C MET A 1 62.18 -76.03 -45.67
N LYS A 2 62.66 -75.42 -44.58
CA LYS A 2 62.66 -76.06 -43.24
C LYS A 2 61.36 -75.70 -42.54
N LYS A 3 60.48 -76.66 -42.37
CA LYS A 3 59.33 -76.51 -41.49
C LYS A 3 59.82 -76.70 -40.04
N ASN A 4 59.88 -75.58 -39.30
CA ASN A 4 60.07 -75.61 -37.86
C ASN A 4 58.81 -76.18 -37.17
N GLY A 5 58.76 -77.49 -37.02
CA GLY A 5 57.74 -78.14 -36.19
C GLY A 5 58.09 -77.95 -34.72
N LYS A 6 57.20 -77.31 -33.96
CA LYS A 6 57.32 -77.18 -32.52
C LYS A 6 57.38 -78.57 -31.88
N THR A 7 58.30 -78.80 -30.95
CA THR A 7 58.41 -80.06 -30.23
C THR A 7 57.22 -80.26 -29.32
N LYS A 8 56.79 -81.55 -29.08
CA LYS A 8 55.67 -81.94 -28.22
C LYS A 8 55.74 -81.28 -26.84
N GLN A 9 56.94 -81.06 -26.32
CA GLN A 9 57.17 -80.32 -25.05
C GLN A 9 56.82 -78.82 -25.14
N GLN A 10 57.13 -78.19 -26.27
CA GLN A 10 56.74 -76.75 -26.47
C GLN A 10 55.26 -76.59 -26.60
N ILE A 11 54.56 -77.48 -27.25
CA ILE A 11 53.09 -77.45 -27.38
C ILE A 11 52.44 -77.66 -25.99
N LEU A 12 52.93 -78.60 -25.18
CA LEU A 12 52.43 -78.89 -23.84
C LEU A 12 52.67 -77.70 -22.88
N LEU A 13 53.80 -77.00 -23.04
CA LEU A 13 54.08 -75.82 -22.25
C LEU A 13 53.14 -74.60 -22.63
N GLU A 14 52.94 -74.46 -23.94
CA GLU A 14 52.00 -73.42 -24.46
C GLU A 14 50.51 -73.72 -24.00
N GLU A 15 50.12 -74.98 -24.00
CA GLU A 15 48.76 -75.32 -23.51
C GLU A 15 48.58 -75.12 -21.99
N LYS A 16 49.61 -75.37 -21.19
CA LYS A 16 49.63 -75.15 -19.73
C LYS A 16 49.74 -73.69 -19.34
N THR A 17 50.41 -72.87 -20.14
CA THR A 17 50.57 -71.43 -19.82
C THR A 17 49.51 -70.53 -20.42
N LYS A 18 48.77 -70.96 -21.47
CA LYS A 18 47.66 -70.21 -22.07
C LYS A 18 46.61 -69.79 -21.10
N PRO A 19 46.08 -70.64 -20.20
CA PRO A 19 45.08 -70.24 -19.24
C PRO A 19 45.62 -69.18 -18.28
N PHE A 20 46.85 -69.29 -17.79
CA PHE A 20 47.48 -68.29 -16.89
C PHE A 20 47.67 -66.95 -17.56
N LEU A 21 48.15 -66.93 -18.81
CA LEU A 21 48.36 -65.71 -19.59
C LEU A 21 47.00 -65.02 -19.90
N ASN A 22 45.93 -65.78 -20.18
CA ASN A 22 44.63 -65.22 -20.40
C ASN A 22 44.04 -64.61 -19.12
N ASP A 23 44.19 -65.32 -17.98
CA ASP A 23 43.66 -64.85 -16.70
C ASP A 23 44.36 -63.53 -16.25
N HIS A 24 45.69 -63.48 -16.38
CA HIS A 24 46.43 -62.26 -16.10
C HIS A 24 46.06 -61.08 -17.05
N SER A 25 45.86 -61.36 -18.34
CA SER A 25 45.45 -60.30 -19.29
C SER A 25 44.08 -59.75 -18.97
N VAL A 26 43.11 -60.57 -18.55
CA VAL A 26 41.76 -60.12 -18.11
C VAL A 26 41.86 -59.29 -16.84
N GLN A 27 42.67 -59.71 -15.85
CA GLN A 27 42.88 -58.98 -14.60
C GLN A 27 43.54 -57.60 -14.86
N VAL A 28 44.50 -57.49 -15.75
CA VAL A 28 45.13 -56.24 -16.12
C VAL A 28 44.16 -55.31 -16.83
N GLN A 29 43.33 -55.86 -17.73
CA GLN A 29 42.28 -55.10 -18.41
C GLN A 29 41.25 -54.52 -17.44
N ASP A 30 40.82 -55.30 -16.48
CA ASP A 30 39.88 -54.87 -15.41
C ASP A 30 40.48 -53.74 -14.55
N ILE A 31 41.76 -53.85 -14.19
CA ILE A 31 42.49 -52.80 -13.46
C ILE A 31 42.54 -51.50 -14.26
N ILE A 32 42.82 -51.60 -15.57
CA ILE A 32 42.87 -50.40 -16.45
C ILE A 32 41.51 -49.75 -16.56
N GLU A 33 40.48 -50.54 -16.71
CA GLU A 33 39.09 -50.05 -16.83
C GLU A 33 38.63 -49.37 -15.54
N ARG A 34 38.90 -50.01 -14.37
CA ARG A 34 38.62 -49.38 -13.06
C ARG A 34 39.36 -48.08 -12.85
N LYS A 35 40.62 -47.94 -13.31
CA LYS A 35 41.37 -46.71 -13.29
C LYS A 35 40.72 -45.63 -14.14
N LYS A 36 40.31 -45.95 -15.36
CA LYS A 36 39.62 -45.02 -16.26
C LYS A 36 38.27 -44.53 -15.67
N ILE A 37 37.47 -45.43 -15.10
CA ILE A 37 36.22 -45.12 -14.42
C ILE A 37 36.48 -44.19 -13.23
N LYS A 38 37.47 -44.50 -12.38
CA LYS A 38 37.83 -43.67 -11.23
C LYS A 38 38.27 -42.26 -11.63
N GLU A 39 39.01 -42.14 -12.72
CA GLU A 39 39.44 -40.85 -13.25
C GLU A 39 38.27 -40.04 -13.86
N ALA A 40 37.34 -40.69 -14.54
CA ALA A 40 36.11 -40.09 -15.04
C ALA A 40 35.20 -39.58 -13.89
N ILE A 41 35.03 -40.41 -12.86
CA ILE A 41 34.27 -40.02 -11.65
C ILE A 41 34.89 -38.78 -10.99
N ARG A 42 36.24 -38.76 -10.86
CA ARG A 42 36.90 -37.60 -10.28
C ARG A 42 36.69 -36.33 -11.10
N LYS A 43 36.81 -36.40 -12.43
CA LYS A 43 36.54 -35.24 -13.32
C LYS A 43 35.10 -34.73 -13.19
N ILE A 44 34.13 -35.65 -13.09
CA ILE A 44 32.72 -35.27 -12.88
C ILE A 44 32.53 -34.64 -11.49
N ALA A 45 33.14 -35.20 -10.44
CA ALA A 45 33.08 -34.63 -9.10
C ALA A 45 33.66 -33.21 -9.05
N ASP A 46 34.83 -32.99 -9.63
CA ASP A 46 35.47 -31.67 -9.69
C ASP A 46 34.62 -30.65 -10.48
N ALA A 47 34.06 -31.07 -11.61
CA ALA A 47 33.18 -30.23 -12.41
C ALA A 47 31.84 -29.86 -11.69
N THR A 48 31.28 -30.84 -10.96
CA THR A 48 30.05 -30.58 -10.18
C THR A 48 30.34 -29.68 -8.99
N GLU A 49 31.45 -29.83 -8.31
CA GLU A 49 31.85 -28.95 -7.22
C GLU A 49 32.03 -27.49 -7.71
N GLN A 50 32.70 -27.29 -8.83
CA GLN A 50 32.82 -25.96 -9.44
C GLN A 50 31.46 -25.37 -9.82
N ARG A 51 30.54 -26.19 -10.36
CA ARG A 51 29.21 -25.75 -10.69
C ARG A 51 28.38 -25.34 -9.47
N ILE A 52 28.50 -26.11 -8.38
CA ILE A 52 27.87 -25.78 -7.10
C ILE A 52 28.42 -24.46 -6.55
N LYS A 53 29.71 -24.26 -6.55
CA LYS A 53 30.33 -22.99 -6.10
C LYS A 53 29.82 -21.80 -6.90
N LYS A 54 29.72 -21.94 -8.23
CA LYS A 54 29.20 -20.88 -9.08
C LYS A 54 27.72 -20.56 -8.80
N LEU A 55 26.89 -21.59 -8.68
CA LEU A 55 25.46 -21.43 -8.36
C LEU A 55 25.24 -20.80 -6.98
N ASN A 56 26.04 -21.15 -5.99
CA ASN A 56 25.95 -20.54 -4.66
C ASN A 56 26.32 -19.05 -4.71
N ALA A 57 27.38 -18.67 -5.45
CA ALA A 57 27.71 -17.27 -5.62
C ALA A 57 26.60 -16.46 -6.34
N GLU A 58 26.02 -17.03 -7.40
CA GLU A 58 24.86 -16.42 -8.09
C GLU A 58 23.66 -16.28 -7.15
N LEU A 59 23.37 -17.29 -6.34
CA LEU A 59 22.30 -17.29 -5.35
C LEU A 59 22.51 -16.22 -4.28
N ASP A 60 23.71 -16.08 -3.76
CA ASP A 60 24.05 -15.08 -2.74
C ASP A 60 23.92 -13.65 -3.31
N PHE A 61 24.34 -13.44 -4.55
CA PHE A 61 24.14 -12.18 -5.24
C PHE A 61 22.66 -11.81 -5.40
N VAL A 62 21.83 -12.76 -5.86
CA VAL A 62 20.38 -12.53 -6.01
C VAL A 62 19.70 -12.30 -4.67
N LYS A 63 20.10 -13.03 -3.62
CA LYS A 63 19.60 -12.80 -2.26
C LYS A 63 19.88 -11.39 -1.77
N GLU A 64 21.09 -10.89 -2.01
CA GLU A 64 21.45 -9.54 -1.59
C GLU A 64 20.65 -8.46 -2.36
N GLN A 65 20.50 -8.62 -3.67
CA GLN A 65 19.65 -7.73 -4.46
C GLN A 65 18.20 -7.73 -3.97
N LEU A 66 17.67 -8.92 -3.66
CA LEU A 66 16.30 -9.04 -3.15
C LEU A 66 16.13 -8.36 -1.78
N ARG A 67 17.13 -8.48 -0.89
CA ARG A 67 17.12 -7.79 0.41
C ARG A 67 17.07 -6.27 0.24
N GLN A 68 17.90 -5.73 -0.66
CA GLN A 68 17.92 -4.30 -0.94
C GLN A 68 16.59 -3.80 -1.54
N GLU A 69 16.00 -4.59 -2.43
CA GLU A 69 14.69 -4.25 -3.01
C GLU A 69 13.56 -4.31 -1.97
N ILE A 70 13.57 -5.30 -1.08
CA ILE A 70 12.61 -5.41 0.02
C ILE A 70 12.72 -4.19 0.94
N GLU A 71 13.92 -3.75 1.28
CA GLU A 71 14.11 -2.59 2.15
C GLU A 71 13.59 -1.31 1.51
N LYS A 72 13.93 -1.07 0.24
CA LYS A 72 13.36 0.08 -0.52
C LYS A 72 11.83 0.08 -0.57
N ARG A 73 11.24 -1.11 -0.74
CA ARG A 73 9.77 -1.23 -0.75
C ARG A 73 9.15 -0.97 0.61
N LYS A 74 9.80 -1.40 1.70
CA LYS A 74 9.34 -1.10 3.07
C LYS A 74 9.34 0.40 3.33
N ASP A 75 10.41 1.10 2.96
CA ASP A 75 10.48 2.56 3.11
C ASP A 75 9.38 3.25 2.31
N ALA A 76 9.15 2.85 1.07
CA ALA A 76 8.07 3.39 0.24
C ALA A 76 6.67 3.13 0.82
N VAL A 77 6.43 1.93 1.34
CA VAL A 77 5.16 1.58 2.00
C VAL A 77 4.95 2.40 3.26
N GLU A 78 5.99 2.64 4.06
CA GLU A 78 5.87 3.47 5.26
C GLU A 78 5.54 4.92 4.91
N VAL A 79 6.17 5.49 3.88
CA VAL A 79 5.82 6.84 3.38
C VAL A 79 4.36 6.90 2.92
N LEU A 80 3.90 5.91 2.14
CA LEU A 80 2.50 5.83 1.70
C LEU A 80 1.53 5.73 2.87
N ARG A 81 1.85 4.91 3.88
CA ARG A 81 1.04 4.74 5.09
C ARG A 81 0.91 6.04 5.89
N GLN A 82 1.95 6.87 5.91
CA GLN A 82 1.89 8.17 6.56
C GLN A 82 1.03 9.18 5.78
N GLN A 83 0.93 9.04 4.45
CA GLN A 83 0.11 9.92 3.61
C GLN A 83 -1.37 9.51 3.53
N GLU A 84 -1.69 8.24 3.75
CA GLU A 84 -3.05 7.71 3.64
C GLU A 84 -4.07 8.44 4.53
N PRO A 85 -3.80 8.70 5.83
CA PRO A 85 -4.74 9.43 6.69
C PRO A 85 -4.99 10.85 6.19
N LEU A 86 -3.96 11.54 5.71
CA LEU A 86 -4.08 12.90 5.19
C LEU A 86 -4.98 12.96 3.95
N LEU A 87 -4.82 12.01 3.03
CA LEU A 87 -5.67 11.89 1.84
C LEU A 87 -7.11 11.56 2.23
N SER A 88 -7.31 10.69 3.22
CA SER A 88 -8.64 10.34 3.71
C SER A 88 -9.39 11.56 4.27
N GLU A 89 -8.72 12.40 5.07
CA GLU A 89 -9.31 13.65 5.57
C GLU A 89 -9.66 14.61 4.42
N ARG A 90 -8.78 14.78 3.43
CA ARG A 90 -9.07 15.59 2.24
C ARG A 90 -10.28 15.11 1.45
N VAL A 91 -10.45 13.80 1.32
CA VAL A 91 -11.63 13.20 0.67
C VAL A 91 -12.91 13.52 1.45
N LYS A 92 -12.90 13.47 2.78
CA LYS A 92 -14.04 13.85 3.62
C LYS A 92 -14.43 15.31 3.43
N GLU A 93 -13.47 16.23 3.49
CA GLU A 93 -13.68 17.67 3.28
C GLU A 93 -14.34 17.95 1.92
N ILE A 94 -13.73 17.42 0.85
CA ILE A 94 -14.22 17.59 -0.52
C ILE A 94 -15.63 16.98 -0.68
N SER A 95 -15.86 15.80 -0.12
CA SER A 95 -17.17 15.13 -0.17
C SER A 95 -18.24 15.92 0.56
N CYS A 96 -17.92 16.50 1.72
CA CYS A 96 -18.79 17.39 2.47
C CYS A 96 -19.15 18.63 1.64
N LEU A 97 -18.15 19.35 1.10
CA LEU A 97 -18.35 20.53 0.25
C LEU A 97 -19.22 20.21 -0.96
N TYR A 98 -18.89 19.14 -1.69
CA TYR A 98 -19.67 18.71 -2.86
C TYR A 98 -21.12 18.42 -2.51
N SER A 99 -21.37 17.75 -1.40
CA SER A 99 -22.71 17.40 -0.95
C SER A 99 -23.52 18.64 -0.53
N VAL A 100 -22.89 19.59 0.18
CA VAL A 100 -23.51 20.86 0.52
C VAL A 100 -23.87 21.67 -0.74
N ILE A 101 -22.94 21.80 -1.69
CA ILE A 101 -23.20 22.50 -2.97
C ILE A 101 -24.35 21.80 -3.73
N SER A 102 -24.38 20.48 -3.74
CA SER A 102 -25.44 19.71 -4.38
C SER A 102 -26.82 19.98 -3.78
N ILE A 103 -26.91 20.05 -2.44
CA ILE A 103 -28.16 20.43 -1.73
C ILE A 103 -28.55 21.87 -2.07
N LEU A 104 -27.58 22.81 -2.04
CA LEU A 104 -27.86 24.21 -2.33
C LEU A 104 -28.37 24.40 -3.77
N GLY A 105 -27.80 23.71 -4.76
CA GLY A 105 -28.19 23.75 -6.17
C GLY A 105 -29.48 22.95 -6.50
N SER A 106 -29.89 22.05 -5.62
CA SER A 106 -31.04 21.15 -5.87
C SER A 106 -32.37 21.89 -5.90
N LYS A 107 -33.20 21.57 -6.91
CA LYS A 107 -34.60 22.01 -7.01
C LYS A 107 -35.57 21.10 -6.29
N LYS A 108 -35.12 20.02 -5.67
CA LYS A 108 -35.97 19.03 -4.98
C LYS A 108 -36.57 19.55 -3.70
N TYR A 109 -35.95 20.53 -3.05
CA TYR A 109 -36.37 21.08 -1.77
C TYR A 109 -37.47 22.15 -1.97
N ALA A 110 -38.53 22.08 -1.18
CA ALA A 110 -39.62 23.02 -1.22
C ALA A 110 -39.24 24.40 -0.61
N SER A 111 -38.28 24.41 0.33
CA SER A 111 -37.87 25.63 1.00
C SER A 111 -36.33 25.67 1.24
N GLY A 112 -35.82 26.89 1.49
CA GLY A 112 -34.44 27.06 1.94
C GLY A 112 -34.18 26.51 3.34
N GLU A 113 -35.21 26.44 4.19
CA GLU A 113 -35.11 25.87 5.54
C GLU A 113 -34.87 24.36 5.51
N GLU A 114 -35.58 23.65 4.64
CA GLU A 114 -35.30 22.20 4.43
C GLU A 114 -33.89 21.94 3.99
N LYS A 115 -33.34 22.78 3.08
CA LYS A 115 -31.94 22.67 2.66
C LYS A 115 -30.98 22.84 3.84
N ILE A 116 -31.21 23.87 4.69
CA ILE A 116 -30.33 24.13 5.85
C ILE A 116 -30.41 22.97 6.85
N HIS A 117 -31.59 22.38 7.04
CA HIS A 117 -31.79 21.25 7.93
C HIS A 117 -30.98 20.02 7.49
N ASP A 118 -30.96 19.72 6.18
CA ASP A 118 -30.15 18.64 5.65
C ASP A 118 -28.66 18.97 5.66
N ILE A 119 -28.28 20.22 5.37
CA ILE A 119 -26.90 20.68 5.44
C ILE A 119 -26.32 20.56 6.85
N VAL A 120 -27.08 20.97 7.88
CA VAL A 120 -26.66 20.85 9.29
C VAL A 120 -26.28 19.41 9.63
N LYS A 121 -27.06 18.43 9.18
CA LYS A 121 -26.78 16.99 9.43
C LYS A 121 -25.58 16.46 8.66
N LEU A 122 -25.25 17.08 7.55
CA LEU A 122 -24.16 16.65 6.68
C LEU A 122 -22.80 17.21 7.11
N ILE A 123 -22.76 18.45 7.60
CA ILE A 123 -21.51 19.16 7.95
C ILE A 123 -20.56 18.33 8.84
N PRO A 124 -21.01 17.59 9.90
CA PRO A 124 -20.12 16.79 10.74
C PRO A 124 -19.24 15.80 9.96
N THR A 125 -19.72 15.31 8.81
CA THR A 125 -18.98 14.32 8.00
C THR A 125 -17.68 14.85 7.40
N GLY A 126 -17.49 16.16 7.35
CA GLY A 126 -16.28 16.83 6.88
C GLY A 126 -15.20 16.99 7.95
N TRP A 127 -15.51 16.73 9.22
CA TRP A 127 -14.57 16.86 10.35
C TRP A 127 -13.85 15.55 10.67
N GLN A 128 -12.72 15.66 11.36
CA GLN A 128 -11.88 14.49 11.70
C GLN A 128 -12.64 13.45 12.54
N TYR A 129 -13.48 13.92 13.48
CA TYR A 129 -14.26 13.07 14.39
C TYR A 129 -15.76 13.25 14.15
N PRO A 130 -16.31 12.78 13.03
CA PRO A 130 -17.71 13.06 12.65
C PRO A 130 -18.74 12.56 13.66
N GLU A 131 -18.47 11.45 14.33
CA GLU A 131 -19.37 10.87 15.36
C GLU A 131 -19.43 11.72 16.63
N ASP A 132 -18.37 12.49 16.91
CA ASP A 132 -18.29 13.38 18.06
C ASP A 132 -18.51 14.85 17.68
N ALA A 133 -18.74 15.15 16.42
CA ALA A 133 -19.04 16.50 15.95
C ALA A 133 -20.52 16.81 16.04
N CYS A 134 -20.85 18.01 16.48
CA CYS A 134 -22.20 18.58 16.41
C CYS A 134 -22.17 19.99 15.83
N VAL A 135 -23.26 20.38 15.19
CA VAL A 135 -23.33 21.62 14.40
C VAL A 135 -24.51 22.46 14.83
N GLN A 136 -24.29 23.76 14.84
CA GLN A 136 -25.32 24.79 15.01
C GLN A 136 -25.17 25.82 13.88
N ILE A 137 -26.26 26.13 13.22
CA ILE A 137 -26.37 27.28 12.31
C ILE A 137 -27.41 28.23 12.90
N ILE A 138 -27.01 29.46 13.18
CA ILE A 138 -27.92 30.55 13.49
C ILE A 138 -27.95 31.44 12.26
N LEU A 139 -29.13 31.66 11.68
CA LEU A 139 -29.30 32.41 10.44
C LEU A 139 -30.58 33.21 10.44
N GLU A 140 -30.49 34.52 10.26
CA GLU A 140 -31.65 35.45 10.31
C GLU A 140 -32.52 35.25 11.56
N GLY A 141 -31.89 34.95 12.70
CA GLY A 141 -32.57 34.71 13.98
C GLY A 141 -33.19 33.29 14.14
N LYS A 142 -33.10 32.44 13.13
CA LYS A 142 -33.50 31.03 13.20
C LYS A 142 -32.33 30.14 13.53
N GLU A 143 -32.56 29.13 14.33
CA GLU A 143 -31.57 28.19 14.78
C GLU A 143 -31.83 26.79 14.19
N TYR A 144 -30.75 26.17 13.64
CA TYR A 144 -30.72 24.82 13.09
C TYR A 144 -29.60 24.06 13.77
N LYS A 145 -29.87 22.86 14.27
CA LYS A 145 -28.93 22.04 15.04
C LYS A 145 -28.95 20.58 14.60
N THR A 146 -27.84 19.90 14.80
CA THR A 146 -27.80 18.43 14.78
C THR A 146 -28.52 17.88 16.01
N ASP A 147 -29.05 16.66 15.90
CA ASP A 147 -29.81 16.03 16.99
C ASP A 147 -28.97 15.80 18.27
N ASN A 148 -27.66 15.64 18.12
CA ASN A 148 -26.67 15.45 19.19
C ASN A 148 -26.08 16.78 19.71
N PHE A 149 -26.57 17.93 19.30
CA PHE A 149 -25.99 19.24 19.64
C PHE A 149 -25.90 19.46 21.16
N LYS A 150 -24.68 19.87 21.60
CA LYS A 150 -24.40 20.36 22.94
C LYS A 150 -23.41 21.51 22.87
N GLU A 151 -23.56 22.48 23.74
CA GLU A 151 -22.55 23.52 23.90
C GLU A 151 -21.34 22.94 24.62
N THR A 152 -20.17 23.11 24.02
CA THR A 152 -18.89 22.65 24.59
C THR A 152 -17.83 23.73 24.39
N PRO A 153 -16.75 23.70 25.19
CA PRO A 153 -15.63 24.64 25.00
C PRO A 153 -14.83 24.37 23.71
N TRP A 154 -14.95 23.18 23.13
CA TRP A 154 -14.25 22.77 21.90
C TRP A 154 -15.09 23.15 20.67
N ARG A 155 -15.10 24.46 20.38
CA ARG A 155 -15.98 25.04 19.36
C ARG A 155 -15.19 25.88 18.36
N GLN A 156 -15.47 25.67 17.07
CA GLN A 156 -15.00 26.45 15.95
C GLN A 156 -16.19 27.17 15.30
N THR A 157 -16.04 28.44 14.94
CA THR A 157 -17.14 29.27 14.41
C THR A 157 -16.70 30.03 13.17
N ALA A 158 -17.66 30.28 12.26
CA ALA A 158 -17.51 31.18 11.13
C ALA A 158 -18.76 32.06 10.99
N GLU A 159 -18.58 33.33 10.63
CA GLU A 159 -19.67 34.26 10.36
C GLU A 159 -20.28 33.99 8.97
N ILE A 160 -21.61 34.00 8.90
CA ILE A 160 -22.35 33.92 7.63
C ILE A 160 -22.64 35.36 7.19
N LEU A 161 -21.94 35.80 6.16
CA LEU A 161 -22.09 37.14 5.60
C LEU A 161 -23.06 37.12 4.43
N VAL A 162 -23.99 38.07 4.41
CA VAL A 162 -24.96 38.31 3.31
C VAL A 162 -24.78 39.75 2.86
N ASN A 163 -24.39 39.97 1.61
CA ASN A 163 -24.03 41.28 1.08
C ASN A 163 -22.98 42.02 1.96
N GLY A 164 -22.04 41.25 2.53
CA GLY A 164 -20.96 41.78 3.40
C GLY A 164 -21.39 42.07 4.84
N GLU A 165 -22.66 41.87 5.20
CA GLU A 165 -23.17 42.04 6.58
C GLU A 165 -23.28 40.71 7.30
N PRO A 166 -22.92 40.62 8.59
CA PRO A 166 -23.09 39.38 9.36
C PRO A 166 -24.58 39.13 9.63
N LYS A 167 -25.13 38.06 9.07
CA LYS A 167 -26.53 37.64 9.23
C LYS A 167 -26.67 36.31 9.97
N GLY A 168 -25.56 35.68 10.32
CA GLY A 168 -25.59 34.41 11.02
C GLY A 168 -24.23 33.91 11.45
N ILE A 169 -24.24 32.75 12.08
CA ILE A 169 -23.04 32.04 12.55
C ILE A 169 -23.21 30.56 12.24
N LEU A 170 -22.17 29.96 11.68
CA LEU A 170 -21.98 28.51 11.62
C LEU A 170 -21.02 28.13 12.74
N ALA A 171 -21.40 27.13 13.54
CA ALA A 171 -20.55 26.59 14.60
C ALA A 171 -20.49 25.07 14.51
N VAL A 172 -19.28 24.55 14.67
CA VAL A 172 -19.02 23.11 14.83
C VAL A 172 -18.33 22.90 16.17
N SER A 173 -18.80 21.94 16.94
CA SER A 173 -18.25 21.64 18.26
C SER A 173 -18.00 20.13 18.40
N TYR A 174 -16.96 19.74 19.11
CA TYR A 174 -16.74 18.36 19.52
C TYR A 174 -17.41 18.10 20.87
N LEU A 175 -18.09 16.96 20.99
CA LEU A 175 -18.79 16.57 22.21
C LEU A 175 -17.85 16.16 23.35
N GLN A 176 -16.62 15.82 23.02
CA GLN A 176 -15.56 15.37 23.94
C GLN A 176 -14.25 16.08 23.61
N GLU A 177 -13.37 16.15 24.60
CA GLU A 177 -12.02 16.64 24.39
C GLU A 177 -11.27 15.80 23.38
N LYS A 178 -10.59 16.46 22.46
CA LYS A 178 -9.72 15.85 21.43
C LYS A 178 -8.30 16.40 21.58
N PRO A 179 -7.30 15.67 21.08
CA PRO A 179 -5.92 16.16 21.09
C PRO A 179 -5.80 17.54 20.44
N ALA A 180 -5.00 18.42 21.05
CA ALA A 180 -4.75 19.76 20.50
C ALA A 180 -4.11 19.70 19.12
N LYS A 181 -4.57 20.57 18.24
CA LYS A 181 -4.16 20.78 16.85
C LYS A 181 -3.88 22.27 16.64
N ASP A 182 -4.14 22.76 15.41
CA ASP A 182 -3.82 24.14 15.01
C ASP A 182 -4.72 25.18 15.69
N GLU A 183 -6.02 24.88 15.84
CA GLU A 183 -7.02 25.73 16.46
C GLU A 183 -7.76 24.92 17.56
N GLY A 184 -7.20 24.83 18.75
CA GLY A 184 -7.71 23.95 19.77
C GLY A 184 -7.65 22.49 19.31
N PRO A 185 -8.79 21.76 19.22
CA PRO A 185 -8.81 20.39 18.73
C PRO A 185 -8.99 20.30 17.19
N PHE A 186 -9.05 21.43 16.48
CA PHE A 186 -9.34 21.50 15.05
C PHE A 186 -8.08 21.69 14.21
N TYR A 187 -8.08 21.10 13.02
CA TYR A 187 -7.04 21.32 12.00
C TYR A 187 -7.25 22.62 11.24
N LEU A 188 -6.20 23.16 10.65
CA LEU A 188 -6.27 24.34 9.79
C LEU A 188 -7.17 24.13 8.57
N GLU A 189 -7.24 22.91 8.08
CA GLU A 189 -8.14 22.48 7.00
C GLU A 189 -9.60 22.60 7.40
N GLU A 190 -9.96 22.21 8.62
CA GLU A 190 -11.31 22.32 9.18
C GLU A 190 -11.71 23.80 9.35
N ARG A 191 -10.74 24.68 9.68
CA ARG A 191 -10.93 26.15 9.65
C ARG A 191 -11.30 26.63 8.24
N THR A 192 -10.55 26.21 7.25
CA THR A 192 -10.82 26.57 5.85
C THR A 192 -12.19 26.04 5.40
N LEU A 193 -12.53 24.81 5.79
CA LEU A 193 -13.82 24.18 5.46
C LEU A 193 -14.99 24.96 6.04
N ILE A 194 -14.96 25.34 7.33
CA ILE A 194 -16.07 26.06 7.97
C ILE A 194 -16.26 27.44 7.35
N ASP A 195 -15.16 28.15 7.00
CA ASP A 195 -15.22 29.47 6.37
C ASP A 195 -15.86 29.38 4.96
N VAL A 196 -15.50 28.37 4.17
CA VAL A 196 -16.07 28.13 2.84
C VAL A 196 -17.56 27.76 2.96
N LEU A 197 -17.93 26.91 3.92
CA LEU A 197 -19.33 26.55 4.15
C LEU A 197 -20.18 27.75 4.58
N ALA A 198 -19.67 28.58 5.48
CA ALA A 198 -20.35 29.81 5.90
C ALA A 198 -20.55 30.77 4.71
N LYS A 199 -19.56 30.92 3.85
CA LYS A 199 -19.65 31.69 2.61
C LYS A 199 -20.75 31.16 1.69
N PHE A 200 -20.80 29.85 1.42
CA PHE A 200 -21.83 29.25 0.57
C PHE A 200 -23.25 29.44 1.13
N LEU A 201 -23.41 29.38 2.45
CA LEU A 201 -24.68 29.66 3.10
C LEU A 201 -25.11 31.12 2.89
N GLY A 202 -24.18 32.07 2.98
CA GLY A 202 -24.44 33.49 2.69
C GLY A 202 -24.87 33.74 1.25
N GLU A 203 -24.08 33.20 0.28
CA GLU A 203 -24.39 33.33 -1.15
C GLU A 203 -25.75 32.71 -1.53
N MET A 204 -26.14 31.61 -0.89
CA MET A 204 -27.47 31.02 -1.08
C MET A 204 -28.59 32.03 -0.71
N ILE A 205 -28.39 32.79 0.36
CA ILE A 205 -29.40 33.79 0.82
C ILE A 205 -29.45 34.97 -0.14
N GLU A 206 -28.30 35.48 -0.57
CA GLU A 206 -28.17 36.54 -1.55
C GLU A 206 -28.93 36.21 -2.83
N LEU A 207 -28.72 34.99 -3.37
CA LEU A 207 -29.43 34.49 -4.55
C LEU A 207 -30.95 34.41 -4.33
N LYS A 208 -31.38 34.05 -3.10
CA LYS A 208 -32.80 34.00 -2.76
C LYS A 208 -33.44 35.40 -2.65
N LEU A 209 -32.69 36.37 -2.10
CA LEU A 209 -33.12 37.74 -2.02
C LEU A 209 -33.22 38.39 -3.42
N ALA A 210 -32.23 38.17 -4.28
CA ALA A 210 -32.23 38.65 -5.65
C ALA A 210 -33.49 38.16 -6.43
N LYS A 211 -33.84 36.88 -6.33
CA LYS A 211 -35.01 36.28 -7.00
C LYS A 211 -36.35 36.74 -6.44
N LYS A 212 -36.40 37.41 -5.29
CA LYS A 212 -37.64 37.95 -4.68
C LYS A 212 -37.92 39.35 -5.13
N ILE A 213 -36.95 40.01 -5.76
CA ILE A 213 -37.01 41.40 -6.24
C ILE A 213 -37.42 41.44 -7.73
N GLU A 214 -37.28 40.33 -8.46
CA GLU A 214 -37.80 40.13 -9.82
C GLU A 214 -39.26 39.66 -9.76
#